data_3729f3f05e05d0ec5be0965e55abec80
#
_entry.id   3729f3f05e05d0ec5be0965e55abec80
#
_cell.length_a   1.000
_cell.length_b   1.000
_cell.length_c   1.000
_cell.angle_alpha   90.00
_cell.angle_beta   90.00
_cell.angle_gamma   90.00
#
_symmetry.space_group_name_H-M   'P 1'
#
loop_
_entity.id
_entity.type
_entity.pdbx_description
1 polymer ?
#
loop_
_entity_poly.entity_id
_entity_poly.type
_entity_poly.pdbx_seq_one_letter_code
_entity_poly.pdbx_strand_id
1 'polypeptide(L)'
;MFHVKHRYIKIKWKAMFHVKHSIKYHMQEKYYEKIIKLAKKAYKKGEVPVGAIVVKDGKILSKAYNRVEKDRDATMHAEILAIKKASKKIKNWRLNNCKMYVTLEPCAMCTAAIELSRIKKVHYLLKRDKEIIKDKEKYIYEETESSQEV
;
A
#
# COMPACT_ATOMS: atom_id res chain seq x y z
N MET A 1 -5.29 21.86 -6.32
CA MET A 1 -4.71 20.63 -5.71
C MET A 1 -5.54 19.37 -5.99
N PHE A 2 -6.85 19.43 -5.95
CA PHE A 2 -7.74 18.28 -6.22
C PHE A 2 -7.61 17.73 -7.65
N HIS A 3 -7.45 18.58 -8.67
CA HIS A 3 -7.36 18.17 -10.08
C HIS A 3 -6.06 17.44 -10.44
N VAL A 4 -4.93 17.75 -9.84
CA VAL A 4 -3.64 17.10 -10.12
C VAL A 4 -3.61 15.68 -9.57
N LYS A 5 -4.13 15.47 -8.36
CA LYS A 5 -4.31 14.12 -7.77
C LYS A 5 -5.23 13.26 -8.62
N HIS A 6 -6.34 13.81 -9.11
CA HIS A 6 -7.30 13.08 -9.94
C HIS A 6 -6.71 12.65 -11.30
N ARG A 7 -5.93 13.53 -11.94
CA ARG A 7 -5.31 13.24 -13.23
C ARG A 7 -4.23 12.16 -13.12
N TYR A 8 -3.42 12.25 -12.08
CA TYR A 8 -2.38 11.28 -11.76
C TYR A 8 -2.97 9.90 -11.41
N ILE A 9 -4.00 9.87 -10.60
CA ILE A 9 -4.75 8.68 -10.23
C ILE A 9 -5.35 8.00 -11.48
N LYS A 10 -5.94 8.77 -12.41
CA LYS A 10 -6.51 8.24 -13.67
C LYS A 10 -5.46 7.60 -14.58
N ILE A 11 -4.27 8.19 -14.68
CA ILE A 11 -3.19 7.68 -15.54
C ILE A 11 -2.66 6.35 -14.96
N LYS A 12 -2.41 6.28 -13.66
CA LYS A 12 -1.96 5.04 -13.00
C LYS A 12 -3.02 3.95 -12.98
N TRP A 13 -4.26 4.35 -12.87
CA TRP A 13 -5.40 3.44 -12.96
C TRP A 13 -5.49 2.74 -14.31
N LYS A 14 -5.30 3.49 -15.42
CA LYS A 14 -5.22 2.90 -16.76
C LYS A 14 -4.01 1.96 -16.89
N ALA A 15 -2.85 2.34 -16.37
CA ALA A 15 -1.66 1.50 -16.37
C ALA A 15 -1.88 0.18 -15.61
N MET A 16 -2.59 0.22 -14.47
CA MET A 16 -2.93 -0.96 -13.67
C MET A 16 -3.86 -1.93 -14.42
N PHE A 17 -4.76 -1.43 -15.26
CA PHE A 17 -5.60 -2.25 -16.13
C PHE A 17 -4.81 -2.96 -17.24
N HIS A 18 -3.79 -2.30 -17.80
CA HIS A 18 -2.92 -2.90 -18.81
C HIS A 18 -1.98 -3.95 -18.24
N VAL A 19 -1.52 -3.79 -17.02
CA VAL A 19 -0.67 -4.77 -16.32
C VAL A 19 -1.38 -6.11 -16.18
N LYS A 20 -2.70 -6.13 -15.99
CA LYS A 20 -3.51 -7.36 -15.91
C LYS A 20 -3.38 -8.25 -17.15
N HIS A 21 -3.13 -7.67 -18.32
CA HIS A 21 -3.03 -8.42 -19.58
C HIS A 21 -1.60 -8.80 -19.96
N SER A 22 -0.58 -8.16 -19.39
CA SER A 22 0.82 -8.32 -19.77
C SER A 22 1.64 -9.24 -18.87
N ILE A 23 1.18 -9.51 -17.65
CA ILE A 23 1.89 -10.37 -16.71
C ILE A 23 1.19 -11.74 -16.65
N LYS A 24 1.91 -12.78 -17.02
CA LYS A 24 1.46 -14.17 -16.77
C LYS A 24 1.53 -14.41 -15.25
N TYR A 25 0.41 -14.21 -14.58
CA TYR A 25 0.27 -14.51 -13.17
C TYR A 25 0.10 -16.01 -13.00
N HIS A 26 1.08 -16.69 -12.45
CA HIS A 26 0.93 -18.08 -12.04
C HIS A 26 -0.06 -18.22 -10.86
N MET A 27 0.24 -19.00 -9.86
CA MET A 27 -0.65 -19.35 -8.74
C MET A 27 -1.13 -18.17 -7.87
N GLN A 28 -0.67 -16.95 -8.13
CA GLN A 28 -0.97 -15.74 -7.34
C GLN A 28 -2.02 -14.82 -7.97
N GLU A 29 -2.57 -15.16 -9.12
CA GLU A 29 -3.53 -14.33 -9.87
C GLU A 29 -4.73 -13.92 -9.00
N LYS A 30 -5.26 -14.82 -8.20
CA LYS A 30 -6.38 -14.56 -7.30
C LYS A 30 -6.11 -13.43 -6.29
N TYR A 31 -4.86 -13.28 -5.83
CA TYR A 31 -4.48 -12.22 -4.89
C TYR A 31 -4.40 -10.87 -5.60
N TYR A 32 -3.85 -10.83 -6.79
CA TYR A 32 -3.79 -9.61 -7.61
C TYR A 32 -5.19 -9.11 -7.98
N GLU A 33 -6.08 -9.99 -8.37
CA GLU A 33 -7.48 -9.64 -8.62
C GLU A 33 -8.15 -9.03 -7.39
N LYS A 34 -7.89 -9.61 -6.23
CA LYS A 34 -8.45 -9.12 -4.96
C LYS A 34 -7.97 -7.71 -4.63
N ILE A 35 -6.68 -7.44 -4.71
CA ILE A 35 -6.15 -6.10 -4.42
C ILE A 35 -6.59 -5.04 -5.43
N ILE A 36 -6.76 -5.41 -6.68
CA ILE A 36 -7.32 -4.53 -7.71
C ILE A 36 -8.76 -4.16 -7.38
N LYS A 37 -9.60 -5.11 -6.97
CA LYS A 37 -10.97 -4.84 -6.52
C LYS A 37 -11.01 -3.89 -5.32
N LEU A 38 -10.13 -4.09 -4.36
CA LEU A 38 -9.99 -3.21 -3.20
C LEU A 38 -9.56 -1.79 -3.59
N ALA A 39 -8.60 -1.67 -4.50
CA ALA A 39 -8.18 -0.37 -5.04
C ALA A 39 -9.32 0.35 -5.77
N LYS A 40 -10.12 -0.38 -6.55
CA LYS A 40 -11.33 0.16 -7.19
C LYS A 40 -12.33 0.69 -6.17
N LYS A 41 -12.53 -0.03 -5.09
CA LYS A 41 -13.41 0.38 -4.01
C LYS A 41 -12.94 1.67 -3.35
N ALA A 42 -11.64 1.80 -3.08
CA ALA A 42 -11.04 3.03 -2.59
C ALA A 42 -11.28 4.20 -3.55
N TYR A 43 -11.00 4.01 -4.84
CA TYR A 43 -11.20 5.02 -5.87
C TYR A 43 -12.64 5.55 -5.92
N LYS A 44 -13.63 4.65 -5.88
CA LYS A 44 -15.06 5.02 -5.87
C LYS A 44 -15.45 5.86 -4.65
N LYS A 45 -14.71 5.74 -3.57
CA LYS A 45 -14.93 6.48 -2.31
C LYS A 45 -14.10 7.78 -2.21
N GLY A 46 -13.43 8.19 -3.29
CA GLY A 46 -12.60 9.40 -3.30
C GLY A 46 -11.24 9.24 -2.63
N GLU A 47 -10.82 8.01 -2.37
CA GLU A 47 -9.52 7.68 -1.81
C GLU A 47 -8.46 7.43 -2.89
N VAL A 48 -7.21 7.51 -2.54
CA VAL A 48 -6.13 7.00 -3.40
C VAL A 48 -6.36 5.50 -3.64
N PRO A 49 -6.34 5.01 -4.89
CA PRO A 49 -6.71 3.64 -5.21
C PRO A 49 -5.60 2.64 -4.85
N VAL A 50 -5.51 2.33 -3.59
CA VAL A 50 -4.59 1.31 -3.06
C VAL A 50 -5.41 0.25 -2.32
N GLY A 51 -5.17 -0.99 -2.69
CA GLY A 51 -5.69 -2.17 -2.01
C GLY A 51 -4.55 -3.05 -1.52
N ALA A 52 -4.69 -3.64 -0.35
CA ALA A 52 -3.70 -4.52 0.24
C ALA A 52 -4.35 -5.71 0.93
N ILE A 53 -3.68 -6.84 0.90
CA ILE A 53 -4.05 -8.04 1.64
C ILE A 53 -2.83 -8.63 2.33
N VAL A 54 -3.05 -9.29 3.45
CA VAL A 54 -2.06 -10.13 4.13
C VAL A 54 -2.48 -11.58 3.98
N VAL A 55 -1.54 -12.41 3.55
CA VAL A 55 -1.75 -13.83 3.26
C VAL A 55 -0.83 -14.69 4.11
N LYS A 56 -1.35 -15.76 4.68
CA LYS A 56 -0.58 -16.77 5.40
C LYS A 56 -1.06 -18.17 5.00
N ASP A 57 -0.11 -19.04 4.64
CA ASP A 57 -0.39 -20.43 4.25
C ASP A 57 -1.50 -20.55 3.18
N GLY A 58 -1.46 -19.70 2.15
CA GLY A 58 -2.42 -19.66 1.08
C GLY A 58 -3.78 -19.07 1.43
N LYS A 59 -3.97 -18.55 2.65
CA LYS A 59 -5.22 -17.96 3.11
C LYS A 59 -5.08 -16.46 3.32
N ILE A 60 -6.09 -15.71 2.88
CA ILE A 60 -6.18 -14.27 3.12
C ILE A 60 -6.57 -14.02 4.56
N LEU A 61 -5.67 -13.45 5.35
CA LEU A 61 -5.94 -13.04 6.73
C LEU A 61 -6.67 -11.71 6.81
N SER A 62 -6.34 -10.78 5.96
CA SER A 62 -6.91 -9.42 5.99
C SER A 62 -6.99 -8.81 4.59
N LYS A 63 -7.96 -7.92 4.45
CA LYS A 63 -8.19 -7.11 3.25
C LYS A 63 -8.43 -5.67 3.66
N ALA A 64 -7.79 -4.74 2.97
CA ALA A 64 -7.96 -3.33 3.25
C ALA A 64 -7.78 -2.47 1.99
N TYR A 65 -8.32 -1.29 2.02
CA TYR A 65 -8.11 -0.23 1.03
C TYR A 65 -7.88 1.09 1.74
N ASN A 66 -7.28 2.03 1.05
CA ASN A 66 -6.94 3.34 1.60
C ASN A 66 -8.15 4.08 2.16
N ARG A 67 -8.03 4.68 3.36
CA ARG A 67 -9.10 5.36 4.08
C ARG A 67 -8.67 6.70 4.69
N VAL A 68 -7.64 7.32 4.16
CA VAL A 68 -7.09 8.58 4.68
C VAL A 68 -8.15 9.67 4.78
N GLU A 69 -8.96 9.86 3.73
CA GLU A 69 -9.99 10.89 3.69
C GLU A 69 -11.15 10.55 4.65
N LYS A 70 -11.64 9.32 4.60
CA LYS A 70 -12.76 8.87 5.44
C LYS A 70 -12.44 8.94 6.93
N ASP A 71 -11.29 8.43 7.33
CA ASP A 71 -10.88 8.36 8.72
C ASP A 71 -10.18 9.65 9.19
N ARG A 72 -9.96 10.61 8.29
CA ARG A 72 -9.25 11.87 8.58
C ARG A 72 -7.91 11.62 9.26
N ASP A 73 -7.17 10.64 8.73
CA ASP A 73 -5.91 10.17 9.31
C ASP A 73 -4.93 9.86 8.17
N ALA A 74 -3.84 10.61 8.12
CA ALA A 74 -2.80 10.49 7.10
C ALA A 74 -2.12 9.11 7.09
N THR A 75 -2.20 8.36 8.18
CA THR A 75 -1.57 7.05 8.31
C THR A 75 -2.45 5.89 7.83
N MET A 76 -3.72 6.13 7.53
CA MET A 76 -4.69 5.09 7.16
C MET A 76 -4.51 4.62 5.72
N HIS A 77 -3.30 4.24 5.37
CA HIS A 77 -2.97 3.55 4.13
C HIS A 77 -3.47 2.10 4.17
N ALA A 78 -3.74 1.53 3.00
CA ALA A 78 -4.22 0.16 2.87
C ALA A 78 -3.30 -0.84 3.58
N GLU A 79 -1.99 -0.66 3.49
CA GLU A 79 -0.99 -1.53 4.11
C GLU A 79 -1.08 -1.50 5.64
N ILE A 80 -1.18 -0.31 6.22
CA ILE A 80 -1.34 -0.14 7.68
C ILE A 80 -2.63 -0.81 8.16
N LEU A 81 -3.73 -0.59 7.47
CA LEU A 81 -5.01 -1.21 7.79
C LEU A 81 -4.98 -2.73 7.66
N ALA A 82 -4.33 -3.25 6.62
CA ALA A 82 -4.16 -4.69 6.42
C ALA A 82 -3.34 -5.33 7.56
N ILE A 83 -2.26 -4.69 7.98
CA ILE A 83 -1.44 -5.12 9.14
C ILE A 83 -2.30 -5.16 10.41
N LYS A 84 -3.01 -4.08 10.71
CA LYS A 84 -3.89 -4.00 11.90
C LYS A 84 -4.91 -5.12 11.94
N LYS A 85 -5.61 -5.35 10.84
CA LYS A 85 -6.62 -6.40 10.74
C LYS A 85 -6.03 -7.80 10.88
N ALA A 86 -4.89 -8.07 10.22
CA ALA A 86 -4.22 -9.36 10.30
C ALA A 86 -3.75 -9.67 11.71
N SER A 87 -3.09 -8.70 12.37
CA SER A 87 -2.61 -8.83 13.76
C SER A 87 -3.75 -9.10 14.74
N LYS A 88 -4.86 -8.41 14.56
CA LYS A 88 -6.06 -8.60 15.37
C LYS A 88 -6.66 -9.99 15.18
N LYS A 89 -6.68 -10.48 13.94
CA LYS A 89 -7.25 -11.79 13.60
C LYS A 89 -6.45 -12.94 14.21
N ILE A 90 -5.11 -12.89 14.13
CA ILE A 90 -4.25 -13.93 14.71
C ILE A 90 -3.90 -13.66 16.18
N LYS A 91 -4.34 -12.54 16.75
CA LYS A 91 -4.03 -12.12 18.12
C LYS A 91 -2.54 -12.03 18.43
N ASN A 92 -1.77 -11.57 17.47
CA ASN A 92 -0.33 -11.41 17.56
C ASN A 92 0.13 -10.30 16.61
N TRP A 93 0.98 -9.40 17.08
CA TRP A 93 1.55 -8.35 16.23
C TRP A 93 2.64 -8.88 15.28
N ARG A 94 3.24 -10.03 15.60
CA ARG A 94 4.23 -10.68 14.74
C ARG A 94 3.52 -11.44 13.63
N LEU A 95 3.64 -10.94 12.41
CA LEU A 95 3.05 -11.56 11.23
C LEU A 95 4.06 -12.49 10.55
N ASN A 96 4.62 -13.40 11.32
CA ASN A 96 5.58 -14.41 10.84
C ASN A 96 4.92 -15.29 9.77
N ASN A 97 5.69 -15.64 8.74
CA ASN A 97 5.23 -16.46 7.61
C ASN A 97 4.07 -15.84 6.80
N CYS A 98 3.85 -14.54 6.96
CA CYS A 98 2.89 -13.79 6.17
C CYS A 98 3.55 -13.10 4.99
N LYS A 99 2.77 -12.93 3.93
CA LYS A 99 3.11 -12.13 2.74
C LYS A 99 2.08 -11.02 2.60
N MET A 100 2.50 -9.89 2.07
CA MET A 100 1.60 -8.81 1.69
C MET A 100 1.54 -8.69 0.17
N TYR A 101 0.34 -8.49 -0.34
CA TYR A 101 0.09 -8.07 -1.71
C TYR A 101 -0.55 -6.69 -1.69
N VAL A 102 -0.04 -5.79 -2.48
CA VAL A 102 -0.50 -4.40 -2.56
C VAL A 102 -0.43 -3.89 -4.00
N THR A 103 -1.34 -3.00 -4.37
CA THR A 103 -1.40 -2.49 -5.75
C THR A 103 -0.26 -1.53 -6.08
N LEU A 104 0.17 -0.73 -5.13
CA LEU A 104 1.25 0.25 -5.29
C LEU A 104 2.39 -0.06 -4.33
N GLU A 105 3.64 0.09 -4.81
CA GLU A 105 4.83 -0.01 -3.97
C GLU A 105 4.67 0.79 -2.68
N PRO A 106 4.89 0.18 -1.50
CA PRO A 106 4.71 0.86 -0.22
C PRO A 106 5.58 2.11 -0.07
N CYS A 107 5.03 3.15 0.56
CA CYS A 107 5.79 4.33 0.95
C CYS A 107 6.75 4.01 2.12
N ALA A 108 7.59 4.96 2.50
CA ALA A 108 8.56 4.78 3.58
C ALA A 108 7.88 4.39 4.91
N MET A 109 6.75 5.03 5.25
CA MET A 109 5.97 4.70 6.45
C MET A 109 5.48 3.26 6.44
N CYS A 110 4.85 2.84 5.34
CA CYS A 110 4.32 1.48 5.21
C CYS A 110 5.43 0.43 5.17
N THR A 111 6.54 0.71 4.49
CA THR A 111 7.72 -0.16 4.46
C THR A 111 8.24 -0.42 5.87
N ALA A 112 8.41 0.63 6.67
CA ALA A 112 8.83 0.49 8.06
C ALA A 112 7.83 -0.34 8.89
N ALA A 113 6.54 -0.09 8.74
CA ALA A 113 5.49 -0.85 9.42
C ALA A 113 5.49 -2.33 9.03
N ILE A 114 5.69 -2.64 7.76
CA ILE A 114 5.79 -4.01 7.24
C ILE A 114 6.98 -4.74 7.86
N GLU A 115 8.14 -4.09 7.90
CA GLU A 115 9.35 -4.65 8.52
C GLU A 115 9.16 -4.89 10.02
N LEU A 116 8.63 -3.91 10.73
CA LEU A 116 8.34 -4.03 12.17
C LEU A 116 7.36 -5.17 12.46
N SER A 117 6.40 -5.42 11.58
CA SER A 117 5.42 -6.49 11.71
C SER A 117 5.96 -7.88 11.37
N ARG A 118 7.22 -7.99 10.94
CA ARG A 118 7.87 -9.25 10.55
C ARG A 118 7.29 -9.90 9.28
N ILE A 119 6.62 -9.14 8.43
CA ILE A 119 6.25 -9.60 7.09
C ILE A 119 7.53 -9.68 6.24
N LYS A 120 7.82 -10.85 5.70
CA LYS A 120 9.08 -11.08 4.95
C LYS A 120 9.01 -10.67 3.49
N LYS A 121 7.84 -10.72 2.88
CA LYS A 121 7.69 -10.57 1.45
C LYS A 121 6.51 -9.68 1.08
N VAL A 122 6.77 -8.71 0.23
CA VAL A 122 5.76 -7.81 -0.32
C VAL A 122 5.76 -7.95 -1.84
N HIS A 123 4.58 -8.19 -2.40
CA HIS A 123 4.35 -8.19 -3.83
C HIS A 123 3.54 -6.95 -4.21
N TYR A 124 3.98 -6.19 -5.18
CA TYR A 124 3.25 -5.02 -5.66
C TYR A 124 3.15 -5.00 -7.19
N LEU A 125 2.14 -4.33 -7.72
CA LEU A 125 1.88 -4.25 -9.16
C LEU A 125 2.56 -3.05 -9.82
N LEU A 126 2.59 -1.92 -9.14
CA LEU A 126 3.08 -0.65 -9.66
C LEU A 126 4.19 -0.11 -8.78
N LYS A 127 5.29 0.29 -9.41
CA LYS A 127 6.33 1.06 -8.73
C LYS A 127 5.83 2.47 -8.40
N ARG A 128 6.26 2.97 -7.26
CA ARG A 128 6.05 4.36 -6.89
C ARG A 128 6.92 5.26 -7.76
N ASP A 129 6.33 6.28 -8.39
CA ASP A 129 7.10 7.25 -9.17
C ASP A 129 8.02 8.06 -8.27
N LYS A 130 9.28 8.16 -8.68
CA LYS A 130 10.26 9.05 -8.05
C LYS A 130 9.84 10.53 -8.14
N GLU A 131 8.99 10.87 -9.12
CA GLU A 131 8.48 12.23 -9.28
C GLU A 131 7.48 12.66 -8.19
N ILE A 132 6.77 11.72 -7.57
CA ILE A 132 5.96 12.04 -6.38
C ILE A 132 6.85 12.47 -5.21
N ILE A 133 8.11 12.06 -5.24
CA ILE A 133 9.10 12.42 -4.24
C ILE A 133 9.66 13.83 -4.47
N LYS A 134 9.50 14.40 -5.67
CA LYS A 134 9.93 15.79 -5.94
C LYS A 134 9.13 16.84 -5.15
N ASP A 135 7.91 16.54 -4.76
CA ASP A 135 7.18 17.39 -3.81
C ASP A 135 7.78 17.36 -2.39
N LYS A 136 8.80 16.53 -2.14
CA LYS A 136 9.57 16.56 -0.89
C LYS A 136 10.38 17.85 -0.71
N GLU A 137 10.68 18.57 -1.76
CA GLU A 137 11.35 19.87 -1.67
C GLU A 137 10.50 20.92 -0.95
N LYS A 138 9.19 20.69 -0.79
CA LYS A 138 8.28 21.53 -0.01
C LYS A 138 8.28 21.26 1.49
N TYR A 139 8.81 20.12 1.91
CA TYR A 139 8.95 19.79 3.33
C TYR A 139 10.42 19.94 3.69
N ILE A 140 10.75 21.06 4.26
CA ILE A 140 12.09 21.33 4.79
C ILE A 140 12.31 20.37 5.95
N TYR A 141 12.96 19.24 5.68
CA TYR A 141 13.64 18.52 6.73
C TYR A 141 14.94 19.28 6.99
N GLU A 142 14.92 20.23 7.90
CA GLU A 142 16.16 20.71 8.49
C GLU A 142 16.76 19.53 9.25
N GLU A 143 17.85 18.97 8.73
CA GLU A 143 18.71 18.11 9.54
C GLU A 143 19.16 18.96 10.72
N THR A 144 18.52 18.77 11.84
CA THR A 144 19.03 19.35 13.09
C THR A 144 20.35 18.67 13.40
N GLU A 145 21.39 19.43 13.66
CA GLU A 145 22.74 18.94 13.98
C GLU A 145 22.79 17.93 15.14
N SER A 146 21.67 17.73 15.84
CA SER A 146 21.51 16.73 16.90
C SER A 146 21.37 15.28 16.42
N SER A 147 21.25 15.03 15.11
CA SER A 147 21.15 13.68 14.57
C SER A 147 22.50 13.00 14.32
N GLN A 148 23.61 13.67 14.57
CA GLN A 148 24.95 13.16 14.35
C GLN A 148 25.63 12.56 15.61
N GLU A 149 24.97 12.57 16.76
CA GLU A 149 25.52 12.03 18.01
C GLU A 149 24.77 10.77 18.53
N VAL A 150 24.48 9.83 17.64
CA VAL A 150 24.08 8.48 18.11
C VAL A 150 24.83 7.42 17.33
#